data_81b5c9b020410805e18c8c71c39a4ed8
#
_entry.id   81b5c9b020410805e18c8c71c39a4ed8
#
_cell.length_a   1.000
_cell.length_b   1.000
_cell.length_c   1.000
_cell.angle_alpha   90.00
_cell.angle_beta   90.00
_cell.angle_gamma   90.00
#
_symmetry.space_group_name_H-M   'P 1'
#
loop_
_entity.id
_entity.type
_entity.pdbx_description
1 polymer ?
#
loop_
_entity_poly.entity_id
_entity_poly.type
_entity_poly.pdbx_seq_one_letter_code
_entity_poly.pdbx_strand_id
1 'polypeptide(L)'
;NLLRNGLNNNWTIRQRHLLPDFNLAANISRSHEFDNGALLALLAAANYSNTHRTYAPMENAFFGAYDLTHDESVYLHRYSDRQFSQNARLGAMFNLTFVPANGMGKYEWKNIFNQIGNNRFTDRTGTDAQSNEIREAEYYYASRTTYNSQLTAKYVWNSSRLDWNAGYAYANRNLPDRRHYTLDDQLEKGNIGLTTGNEISREFTRLNEHTGSAGINYRKDFDTKFFTPQLLAGAYTEYRTRDYNTRSFIYAWDPSDNHLPVGFRYLDLPSTLLQEGNYGDQGLYLLDDTRLTNDYSGNHLIA
;
A
#
# COMPACT_ATOMS: atom_id res chain seq x y z
N ASN A 1 5.42 15.56 24.48
CA ASN A 1 4.14 14.80 24.59
C ASN A 1 3.97 13.70 23.53
N LEU A 2 4.36 13.94 22.25
CA LEU A 2 4.23 12.95 21.18
C LEU A 2 5.09 11.70 21.44
N LEU A 3 6.33 11.88 21.89
CA LEU A 3 7.24 10.79 22.23
C LEU A 3 6.73 9.92 23.39
N ARG A 4 6.15 10.53 24.40
CA ARG A 4 5.73 9.82 25.62
C ARG A 4 4.40 9.10 25.47
N ASN A 5 3.42 9.73 24.83
CA ASN A 5 2.03 9.26 24.83
C ASN A 5 1.40 9.07 23.46
N GLY A 6 2.04 9.55 22.39
CA GLY A 6 1.46 9.56 21.04
C GLY A 6 1.95 8.44 20.12
N LEU A 7 3.07 7.81 20.44
CA LEU A 7 3.69 6.80 19.60
C LEU A 7 3.80 5.46 20.31
N ASN A 8 3.54 4.38 19.58
CA ASN A 8 3.78 3.03 20.10
C ASN A 8 5.28 2.73 20.10
N ASN A 9 5.92 2.78 21.26
CA ASN A 9 7.34 2.52 21.43
C ASN A 9 7.68 1.05 21.72
N ASN A 10 6.75 0.13 21.47
CA ASN A 10 7.03 -1.29 21.57
C ASN A 10 7.67 -1.81 20.27
N TRP A 11 8.96 -2.03 20.31
CA TRP A 11 9.76 -2.57 19.20
C TRP A 11 10.10 -4.06 19.39
N THR A 12 9.44 -4.73 20.34
CA THR A 12 9.72 -6.12 20.67
C THR A 12 9.16 -7.04 19.58
N ILE A 13 10.02 -7.91 19.07
CA ILE A 13 9.64 -8.97 18.16
C ILE A 13 9.01 -10.11 18.98
N ARG A 14 7.83 -10.56 18.57
CA ARG A 14 7.16 -11.70 19.18
C ARG A 14 7.00 -12.83 18.19
N GLN A 15 7.51 -13.99 18.51
CA GLN A 15 7.22 -15.20 17.75
C GLN A 15 5.79 -15.67 18.05
N ARG A 16 5.07 -16.04 17.02
CA ARG A 16 3.72 -16.62 17.13
C ARG A 16 3.63 -17.89 16.30
N HIS A 17 2.88 -18.86 16.79
CA HIS A 17 2.44 -19.95 15.96
C HIS A 17 1.43 -19.40 14.94
N LEU A 18 1.71 -19.63 13.67
CA LEU A 18 0.87 -19.19 12.57
C LEU A 18 -0.17 -20.26 12.25
N LEU A 19 -1.37 -19.82 11.92
CA LEU A 19 -2.35 -20.67 11.26
C LEU A 19 -1.86 -21.00 9.85
N PRO A 20 -2.23 -22.16 9.30
CA PRO A 20 -1.96 -22.47 7.90
C PRO A 20 -2.51 -21.40 6.96
N ASP A 21 -1.87 -21.25 5.82
CA ASP A 21 -2.41 -20.44 4.74
C ASP A 21 -3.80 -20.93 4.35
N PHE A 22 -4.72 -20.03 4.15
CA PHE A 22 -6.07 -20.40 3.72
C PHE A 22 -6.65 -19.39 2.73
N ASN A 23 -7.55 -19.91 1.92
CA ASN A 23 -8.32 -19.15 0.96
C ASN A 23 -9.77 -19.63 1.01
N LEU A 24 -10.69 -18.69 1.26
CA LEU A 24 -12.11 -18.91 1.27
C LEU A 24 -12.74 -18.12 0.14
N ALA A 25 -13.58 -18.77 -0.66
CA ALA A 25 -14.32 -18.11 -1.71
C ALA A 25 -15.78 -18.59 -1.70
N ALA A 26 -16.67 -17.65 -1.90
CA ALA A 26 -18.10 -17.93 -2.05
C ALA A 26 -18.65 -17.08 -3.21
N ASN A 27 -19.55 -17.66 -3.97
CA ASN A 27 -20.26 -16.94 -5.02
C ASN A 27 -21.70 -17.41 -5.11
N ILE A 28 -22.56 -16.51 -5.57
CA ILE A 28 -23.95 -16.78 -5.87
C ILE A 28 -24.32 -16.05 -7.15
N SER A 29 -25.02 -16.75 -8.05
CA SER A 29 -25.66 -16.13 -9.20
C SER A 29 -27.11 -16.59 -9.27
N ARG A 30 -27.99 -15.67 -9.56
CA ARG A 30 -29.42 -15.92 -9.73
C ARG A 30 -29.94 -15.02 -10.84
N SER A 31 -30.87 -15.58 -11.62
CA SER A 31 -31.67 -14.80 -12.57
C SER A 31 -33.15 -15.10 -12.31
N HIS A 32 -33.97 -14.09 -12.46
CA HIS A 32 -35.39 -14.16 -12.32
C HIS A 32 -36.03 -13.47 -13.53
N GLU A 33 -36.88 -14.20 -14.22
CA GLU A 33 -37.69 -13.68 -15.30
C GLU A 33 -39.07 -13.40 -14.72
N PHE A 34 -39.56 -12.18 -14.90
CA PHE A 34 -40.89 -11.76 -14.47
C PHE A 34 -41.94 -12.18 -15.49
N ASP A 35 -43.19 -12.28 -15.09
CA ASP A 35 -44.35 -12.68 -15.95
C ASP A 35 -44.50 -11.78 -17.18
N ASN A 36 -44.03 -10.56 -17.11
CA ASN A 36 -44.03 -9.62 -18.24
C ASN A 36 -42.82 -9.76 -19.18
N GLY A 37 -41.92 -10.75 -18.96
CA GLY A 37 -40.75 -11.00 -19.76
C GLY A 37 -39.52 -10.13 -19.41
N ALA A 38 -39.57 -9.30 -18.34
CA ALA A 38 -38.39 -8.60 -17.85
C ALA A 38 -37.49 -9.59 -17.11
N LEU A 39 -36.15 -9.36 -17.22
CA LEU A 39 -35.13 -10.20 -16.58
C LEU A 39 -34.34 -9.39 -15.56
N LEU A 40 -34.24 -9.94 -14.34
CA LEU A 40 -33.32 -9.46 -13.30
C LEU A 40 -32.28 -10.53 -13.01
N ALA A 41 -30.98 -10.18 -13.12
CA ALA A 41 -29.91 -11.10 -12.81
C ALA A 41 -28.97 -10.49 -11.75
N LEU A 42 -28.60 -11.33 -10.79
CA LEU A 42 -27.71 -11.02 -9.68
C LEU A 42 -26.47 -11.92 -9.77
N LEU A 43 -25.30 -11.33 -9.60
CA LEU A 43 -24.05 -12.03 -9.35
C LEU A 43 -23.35 -11.40 -8.15
N ALA A 44 -23.10 -12.19 -7.11
CA ALA A 44 -22.29 -11.77 -5.97
C ALA A 44 -21.18 -12.78 -5.69
N ALA A 45 -20.01 -12.29 -5.34
CA ALA A 45 -18.89 -13.13 -4.96
C ALA A 45 -18.07 -12.43 -3.87
N ALA A 46 -17.49 -13.24 -2.98
CA ALA A 46 -16.53 -12.77 -1.98
C ALA A 46 -15.40 -13.79 -1.87
N ASN A 47 -14.20 -13.29 -1.65
CA ASN A 47 -13.04 -14.11 -1.38
C ASN A 47 -12.21 -13.48 -0.26
N TYR A 48 -11.69 -14.33 0.60
CA TYR A 48 -10.74 -13.94 1.64
C TYR A 48 -9.56 -14.90 1.62
N SER A 49 -8.35 -14.35 1.62
CA SER A 49 -7.11 -15.14 1.73
C SER A 49 -6.20 -14.55 2.77
N ASN A 50 -5.51 -15.42 3.51
CA ASN A 50 -4.44 -15.05 4.43
C ASN A 50 -3.26 -15.98 4.20
N THR A 51 -2.13 -15.41 3.83
CA THR A 51 -0.92 -16.16 3.47
C THR A 51 0.28 -15.64 4.25
N HIS A 52 1.16 -16.55 4.63
CA HIS A 52 2.37 -16.27 5.36
C HIS A 52 3.57 -16.72 4.53
N ARG A 53 4.62 -15.93 4.51
CA ARG A 53 5.87 -16.28 3.83
C ARG A 53 7.05 -15.94 4.71
N THR A 54 8.01 -16.87 4.76
CA THR A 54 9.27 -16.70 5.47
C THR A 54 10.41 -16.94 4.49
N TYR A 55 11.32 -15.98 4.44
CA TYR A 55 12.59 -16.10 3.75
C TYR A 55 13.69 -15.98 4.83
N ALA A 56 14.42 -17.06 5.09
CA ALA A 56 15.45 -17.06 6.10
C ALA A 56 16.45 -18.20 5.87
N PRO A 57 17.71 -17.91 5.52
CA PRO A 57 18.24 -16.61 5.13
C PRO A 57 17.95 -16.27 3.66
N MET A 58 17.93 -14.97 3.36
CA MET A 58 17.94 -14.43 2.00
C MET A 58 19.21 -13.59 1.86
N GLU A 59 20.09 -13.94 0.95
CA GLU A 59 21.30 -13.17 0.70
C GLU A 59 20.99 -11.94 -0.14
N ASN A 60 21.46 -10.79 0.32
CA ASN A 60 21.41 -9.52 -0.39
C ASN A 60 22.84 -8.96 -0.47
N ALA A 61 23.46 -9.09 -1.64
CA ALA A 61 24.83 -8.71 -1.86
C ALA A 61 24.96 -7.80 -3.07
N PHE A 62 25.82 -6.82 -2.98
CA PHE A 62 26.20 -5.96 -4.09
C PHE A 62 27.72 -5.98 -4.28
N PHE A 63 28.11 -6.28 -5.51
CA PHE A 63 29.51 -6.41 -5.86
C PHE A 63 30.05 -5.09 -6.41
N GLY A 64 31.23 -4.73 -5.98
CA GLY A 64 32.03 -3.65 -6.53
C GLY A 64 32.95 -4.11 -7.65
N ALA A 65 34.17 -3.57 -7.66
CA ALA A 65 35.18 -3.95 -8.63
C ALA A 65 35.63 -5.41 -8.43
N TYR A 66 35.95 -6.06 -9.52
CA TYR A 66 36.59 -7.38 -9.50
C TYR A 66 38.07 -7.25 -9.17
N ASP A 67 38.55 -7.97 -8.16
CA ASP A 67 39.96 -8.04 -7.81
C ASP A 67 40.66 -9.12 -8.65
N LEU A 68 41.37 -8.71 -9.68
CA LEU A 68 42.13 -9.58 -10.56
C LEU A 68 43.31 -10.29 -9.86
N THR A 69 43.76 -9.78 -8.72
CA THR A 69 44.92 -10.34 -8.00
C THR A 69 44.51 -11.55 -7.18
N HIS A 70 43.31 -11.51 -6.62
CA HIS A 70 42.80 -12.57 -5.77
C HIS A 70 41.73 -13.43 -6.47
N ASP A 71 41.38 -13.09 -7.74
CA ASP A 71 40.35 -13.77 -8.56
C ASP A 71 38.97 -13.79 -7.85
N GLU A 72 38.60 -12.67 -7.22
CA GLU A 72 37.36 -12.55 -6.48
C GLU A 72 36.68 -11.20 -6.67
N SER A 73 35.36 -11.17 -6.47
CA SER A 73 34.60 -9.92 -6.45
C SER A 73 34.59 -9.31 -5.05
N VAL A 74 34.96 -8.04 -4.97
CA VAL A 74 34.87 -7.27 -3.73
C VAL A 74 33.41 -6.92 -3.46
N TYR A 75 32.92 -7.25 -2.29
CA TYR A 75 31.58 -6.84 -1.87
C TYR A 75 31.55 -5.36 -1.47
N LEU A 76 30.61 -4.62 -2.02
CA LEU A 76 30.25 -3.30 -1.49
C LEU A 76 29.33 -3.43 -0.27
N HIS A 77 28.49 -4.44 -0.26
CA HIS A 77 27.78 -4.89 0.95
C HIS A 77 27.40 -6.35 0.79
N ARG A 78 27.27 -7.00 1.91
CA ARG A 78 26.76 -8.39 1.97
C ARG A 78 25.89 -8.57 3.20
N TYR A 79 24.60 -8.77 2.97
CA TYR A 79 23.60 -8.91 4.02
C TYR A 79 22.95 -10.27 3.98
N SER A 80 22.59 -10.74 5.14
CA SER A 80 21.71 -11.88 5.37
C SER A 80 20.40 -11.36 5.96
N ASP A 81 19.32 -11.50 5.22
CA ASP A 81 17.99 -11.03 5.59
C ASP A 81 17.14 -12.21 6.11
N ARG A 82 16.40 -11.98 7.17
CA ARG A 82 15.31 -12.82 7.63
C ARG A 82 14.02 -12.03 7.49
N GLN A 83 13.18 -12.40 6.54
CA GLN A 83 11.94 -11.70 6.26
C GLN A 83 10.73 -12.58 6.57
N PHE A 84 9.80 -12.02 7.31
CA PHE A 84 8.52 -12.62 7.65
C PHE A 84 7.41 -11.74 7.13
N SER A 85 6.51 -12.27 6.33
CA SER A 85 5.40 -11.51 5.77
C SER A 85 4.07 -12.24 5.91
N GLN A 86 3.03 -11.45 6.16
CA GLN A 86 1.65 -11.88 6.17
C GLN A 86 0.87 -11.00 5.19
N ASN A 87 0.14 -11.62 4.27
CA ASN A 87 -0.73 -10.95 3.32
C ASN A 87 -2.16 -11.40 3.54
N ALA A 88 -3.00 -10.48 3.99
CA ALA A 88 -4.44 -10.67 4.09
C ALA A 88 -5.13 -9.93 2.94
N ARG A 89 -6.03 -10.60 2.23
CA ARG A 89 -6.79 -10.02 1.11
C ARG A 89 -8.26 -10.35 1.26
N LEU A 90 -9.09 -9.33 1.13
CA LEU A 90 -10.54 -9.45 1.03
C LEU A 90 -10.96 -8.85 -0.31
N GLY A 91 -11.65 -9.64 -1.12
CA GLY A 91 -12.30 -9.19 -2.36
C GLY A 91 -13.80 -9.44 -2.27
N ALA A 92 -14.60 -8.50 -2.76
CA ALA A 92 -16.03 -8.67 -2.90
C ALA A 92 -16.51 -8.06 -4.22
N MET A 93 -17.48 -8.69 -4.81
CA MET A 93 -18.12 -8.25 -6.06
C MET A 93 -19.63 -8.42 -5.93
N PHE A 94 -20.38 -7.42 -6.43
CA PHE A 94 -21.82 -7.45 -6.49
C PHE A 94 -22.27 -6.78 -7.79
N ASN A 95 -22.90 -7.54 -8.67
CA ASN A 95 -23.38 -7.06 -9.95
C ASN A 95 -24.87 -7.35 -10.09
N LEU A 96 -25.63 -6.34 -10.52
CA LEU A 96 -27.06 -6.45 -10.82
C LEU A 96 -27.26 -6.06 -12.29
N THR A 97 -28.03 -6.88 -13.01
CA THR A 97 -28.39 -6.61 -14.41
C THR A 97 -29.91 -6.67 -14.52
N PHE A 98 -30.49 -5.65 -15.14
CA PHE A 98 -31.88 -5.59 -15.45
C PHE A 98 -32.12 -5.39 -16.96
N VAL A 99 -32.92 -6.23 -17.54
CA VAL A 99 -33.39 -6.15 -18.93
C VAL A 99 -34.90 -5.99 -18.92
N PRO A 100 -35.46 -4.84 -19.41
CA PRO A 100 -36.91 -4.65 -19.48
C PRO A 100 -37.57 -5.63 -20.45
N ALA A 101 -38.88 -5.86 -20.27
CA ALA A 101 -39.71 -6.75 -21.09
C ALA A 101 -39.67 -6.47 -22.58
N ASN A 102 -39.51 -5.23 -22.98
CA ASN A 102 -39.42 -4.83 -24.39
C ASN A 102 -38.07 -5.19 -25.05
N GLY A 103 -37.08 -5.68 -24.28
CA GLY A 103 -35.76 -6.05 -24.77
C GLY A 103 -34.91 -4.90 -25.30
N MET A 104 -35.40 -3.65 -25.30
CA MET A 104 -34.71 -2.50 -25.87
C MET A 104 -33.64 -1.94 -24.97
N GLY A 105 -33.70 -2.23 -23.68
CA GLY A 105 -32.79 -1.70 -22.66
C GLY A 105 -31.98 -2.79 -21.96
N LYS A 106 -30.80 -2.43 -21.47
CA LYS A 106 -30.01 -3.21 -20.52
C LYS A 106 -29.39 -2.25 -19.54
N TYR A 107 -29.62 -2.50 -18.25
CA TYR A 107 -29.08 -1.70 -17.15
C TYR A 107 -28.21 -2.59 -16.29
N GLU A 108 -27.01 -2.13 -15.95
CA GLU A 108 -26.07 -2.89 -15.13
C GLU A 108 -25.51 -2.00 -14.03
N TRP A 109 -25.54 -2.52 -12.81
CA TRP A 109 -24.83 -1.94 -11.68
C TRP A 109 -23.75 -2.92 -11.23
N LYS A 110 -22.51 -2.50 -11.38
CA LYS A 110 -21.32 -3.31 -11.10
C LYS A 110 -20.54 -2.71 -9.95
N ASN A 111 -20.18 -3.54 -8.99
CA ASN A 111 -19.44 -3.12 -7.80
C ASN A 111 -18.30 -4.10 -7.53
N ILE A 112 -17.12 -3.55 -7.27
CA ILE A 112 -15.94 -4.31 -6.88
C ILE A 112 -15.30 -3.62 -5.69
N PHE A 113 -15.01 -4.40 -4.66
CA PHE A 113 -14.30 -3.98 -3.47
C PHE A 113 -13.08 -4.87 -3.26
N ASN A 114 -11.93 -4.27 -2.95
CA ASN A 114 -10.73 -5.00 -2.53
C ASN A 114 -10.08 -4.30 -1.34
N GLN A 115 -9.70 -5.11 -0.36
CA GLN A 115 -8.89 -4.71 0.78
C GLN A 115 -7.67 -5.62 0.86
N ILE A 116 -6.48 -5.03 0.90
CA ILE A 116 -5.21 -5.75 1.02
C ILE A 116 -4.49 -5.20 2.24
N GLY A 117 -4.09 -6.11 3.15
CA GLY A 117 -3.18 -5.81 4.26
C GLY A 117 -1.88 -6.57 4.04
N ASN A 118 -0.76 -5.88 4.08
CA ASN A 118 0.57 -6.46 4.02
C ASN A 118 1.32 -6.10 5.31
N ASN A 119 1.64 -7.11 6.10
CA ASN A 119 2.48 -6.98 7.29
C ASN A 119 3.81 -7.67 7.03
N ARG A 120 4.92 -6.97 7.19
CA ARG A 120 6.26 -7.48 6.95
C ARG A 120 7.20 -7.04 8.04
N PHE A 121 7.97 -7.99 8.54
CA PHE A 121 9.12 -7.75 9.38
C PHE A 121 10.37 -8.25 8.66
N THR A 122 11.42 -7.42 8.62
CA THR A 122 12.72 -7.76 8.07
C THR A 122 13.77 -7.53 9.13
N ASP A 123 14.58 -8.55 9.41
CA ASP A 123 15.76 -8.51 10.27
C ASP A 123 16.98 -8.78 9.39
N ARG A 124 17.87 -7.81 9.28
CA ARG A 124 19.04 -7.82 8.42
C ARG A 124 20.30 -7.77 9.26
N THR A 125 21.27 -8.61 8.93
CA THR A 125 22.61 -8.57 9.50
C THR A 125 23.64 -8.68 8.37
N GLY A 126 24.81 -8.09 8.54
CA GLY A 126 25.87 -8.22 7.57
C GLY A 126 26.83 -7.06 7.59
N THR A 127 27.53 -6.86 6.49
CA THR A 127 28.62 -5.89 6.37
C THR A 127 28.27 -4.83 5.31
N ASP A 128 28.43 -3.58 5.67
CA ASP A 128 28.25 -2.45 4.75
C ASP A 128 29.49 -2.17 3.89
N ALA A 129 29.41 -1.14 3.04
CA ALA A 129 30.51 -0.73 2.13
C ALA A 129 31.78 -0.25 2.86
N GLN A 130 31.68 0.11 4.11
CA GLN A 130 32.78 0.52 4.97
C GLN A 130 33.33 -0.64 5.81
N SER A 131 32.86 -1.86 5.56
CA SER A 131 33.22 -3.07 6.33
C SER A 131 32.75 -3.04 7.79
N ASN A 132 31.76 -2.21 8.11
CA ASN A 132 31.13 -2.24 9.43
C ASN A 132 30.11 -3.37 9.50
N GLU A 133 30.07 -4.07 10.61
CA GLU A 133 28.97 -4.98 10.89
C GLU A 133 27.73 -4.17 11.24
N ILE A 134 26.64 -4.45 10.55
CA ILE A 134 25.37 -3.75 10.76
C ILE A 134 24.27 -4.74 11.15
N ARG A 135 23.30 -4.22 11.90
CA ARG A 135 22.02 -4.85 12.14
C ARG A 135 20.91 -3.85 11.87
N GLU A 136 20.01 -4.21 10.95
CA GLU A 136 18.84 -3.41 10.62
C GLU A 136 17.56 -4.17 10.93
N ALA A 137 16.53 -3.47 11.34
CA ALA A 137 15.20 -4.04 11.39
C ALA A 137 14.16 -3.08 10.82
N GLU A 138 13.26 -3.63 10.03
CA GLU A 138 12.11 -2.93 9.47
C GLU A 138 10.81 -3.57 9.92
N TYR A 139 9.91 -2.76 10.47
CA TYR A 139 8.53 -3.10 10.77
C TYR A 139 7.64 -2.37 9.78
N TYR A 140 7.02 -3.10 8.90
CA TYR A 140 6.22 -2.55 7.83
C TYR A 140 4.80 -3.10 7.87
N TYR A 141 3.82 -2.22 7.93
CA TYR A 141 2.44 -2.56 7.67
C TYR A 141 1.85 -1.55 6.70
N ALA A 142 1.25 -2.04 5.63
CA ALA A 142 0.51 -1.20 4.70
C ALA A 142 -0.84 -1.84 4.36
N SER A 143 -1.86 -1.01 4.30
CA SER A 143 -3.16 -1.40 3.77
C SER A 143 -3.50 -0.62 2.50
N ARG A 144 -4.24 -1.28 1.61
CA ARG A 144 -4.80 -0.68 0.40
C ARG A 144 -6.25 -1.08 0.28
N THR A 145 -7.09 -0.09 0.06
CA THR A 145 -8.51 -0.27 -0.22
C THR A 145 -8.80 0.26 -1.60
N THR A 146 -9.53 -0.49 -2.40
CA THR A 146 -10.11 0.00 -3.65
C THR A 146 -11.58 -0.37 -3.71
N TYR A 147 -12.39 0.58 -4.10
CA TYR A 147 -13.79 0.37 -4.39
C TYR A 147 -14.13 1.00 -5.74
N ASN A 148 -14.87 0.28 -6.56
CA ASN A 148 -15.37 0.80 -7.82
C ASN A 148 -16.84 0.43 -7.95
N SER A 149 -17.68 1.41 -8.26
CA SER A 149 -19.07 1.26 -8.56
C SER A 149 -19.38 1.88 -9.91
N GLN A 150 -20.00 1.13 -10.79
CA GLN A 150 -20.33 1.58 -12.13
C GLN A 150 -21.77 1.26 -12.47
N LEU A 151 -22.52 2.26 -12.86
CA LEU A 151 -23.81 2.14 -13.50
C LEU A 151 -23.64 2.28 -15.01
N THR A 152 -24.18 1.35 -15.77
CA THR A 152 -24.21 1.42 -17.24
C THR A 152 -25.60 1.16 -17.74
N ALA A 153 -25.99 1.85 -18.76
CA ALA A 153 -27.21 1.57 -19.47
C ALA A 153 -27.00 1.61 -20.99
N LYS A 154 -27.62 0.68 -21.63
CA LYS A 154 -27.69 0.60 -23.07
C LYS A 154 -29.16 0.55 -23.48
N TYR A 155 -29.53 1.40 -24.38
CA TYR A 155 -30.89 1.45 -24.91
C TYR A 155 -30.85 1.48 -26.44
N VAL A 156 -31.60 0.58 -27.07
CA VAL A 156 -31.65 0.43 -28.53
C VAL A 156 -33.09 0.54 -28.98
N TRP A 157 -33.34 1.44 -29.93
CA TRP A 157 -34.66 1.63 -30.52
C TRP A 157 -34.54 2.02 -31.99
N ASN A 158 -35.33 1.42 -32.82
CA ASN A 158 -35.23 1.58 -34.29
C ASN A 158 -33.76 1.46 -34.74
N SER A 159 -33.26 2.44 -35.45
CA SER A 159 -31.86 2.50 -35.91
C SER A 159 -30.98 3.35 -34.97
N SER A 160 -31.35 3.50 -33.71
CA SER A 160 -30.65 4.33 -32.74
C SER A 160 -30.18 3.52 -31.52
N ARG A 161 -29.04 3.90 -30.98
CA ARG A 161 -28.51 3.35 -29.74
C ARG A 161 -27.98 4.47 -28.85
N LEU A 162 -28.35 4.41 -27.60
CA LEU A 162 -27.84 5.26 -26.53
C LEU A 162 -27.14 4.41 -25.50
N ASP A 163 -25.90 4.68 -25.24
CA ASP A 163 -25.13 4.10 -24.14
C ASP A 163 -24.75 5.22 -23.18
N TRP A 164 -24.97 5.02 -21.87
CA TRP A 164 -24.44 5.93 -20.86
C TRP A 164 -23.83 5.13 -19.72
N ASN A 165 -22.88 5.74 -19.06
CA ASN A 165 -22.24 5.21 -17.86
C ASN A 165 -22.03 6.32 -16.83
N ALA A 166 -22.07 5.92 -15.56
CA ALA A 166 -21.67 6.74 -14.43
C ALA A 166 -20.86 5.89 -13.48
N GLY A 167 -19.74 6.38 -13.02
CA GLY A 167 -18.80 5.65 -12.21
C GLY A 167 -18.34 6.44 -10.99
N TYR A 168 -18.10 5.70 -9.91
CA TYR A 168 -17.40 6.19 -8.74
C TYR A 168 -16.31 5.21 -8.35
N ALA A 169 -15.09 5.70 -8.15
CA ALA A 169 -13.99 4.92 -7.65
C ALA A 169 -13.38 5.59 -6.41
N TYR A 170 -13.00 4.75 -5.46
CA TYR A 170 -12.25 5.13 -4.27
C TYR A 170 -10.99 4.30 -4.17
N ALA A 171 -9.85 4.94 -3.93
CA ALA A 171 -8.59 4.29 -3.63
C ALA A 171 -7.96 4.90 -2.37
N ASN A 172 -7.53 4.04 -1.48
CA ASN A 172 -6.81 4.42 -0.26
C ASN A 172 -5.54 3.59 -0.12
N ARG A 173 -4.47 4.23 0.31
CA ARG A 173 -3.28 3.58 0.84
C ARG A 173 -2.97 4.17 2.20
N ASN A 174 -2.78 3.31 3.19
CA ASN A 174 -2.41 3.71 4.54
C ASN A 174 -1.19 2.92 5.00
N LEU A 175 -0.16 3.66 5.40
CA LEU A 175 1.06 3.19 6.05
C LEU A 175 1.11 3.86 7.43
N PRO A 176 0.48 3.25 8.44
CA PRO A 176 0.21 3.95 9.70
C PRO A 176 1.42 4.12 10.60
N ASP A 177 2.49 3.38 10.41
CA ASP A 177 3.70 3.43 11.25
C ASP A 177 4.75 2.45 10.73
N ARG A 178 5.46 2.82 9.67
CA ARG A 178 6.65 2.09 9.26
C ARG A 178 7.78 2.48 10.19
N ARG A 179 8.43 1.49 10.80
CA ARG A 179 9.52 1.70 11.74
C ARG A 179 10.78 1.03 11.22
N HIS A 180 11.87 1.73 11.32
CA HIS A 180 13.18 1.24 10.88
C HIS A 180 14.25 1.68 11.87
N TYR A 181 15.26 0.83 12.07
CA TYR A 181 16.47 1.21 12.77
C TYR A 181 17.68 0.48 12.19
N THR A 182 18.83 1.15 12.30
CA THR A 182 20.15 0.58 11.98
C THR A 182 21.07 0.72 13.18
N LEU A 183 21.74 -0.36 13.53
CA LEU A 183 22.80 -0.41 14.53
C LEU A 183 24.08 -0.81 13.81
N ASP A 184 25.21 -0.25 14.22
CA ASP A 184 26.52 -0.64 13.72
C ASP A 184 27.57 -0.77 14.86
N ASP A 185 28.71 -1.36 14.54
CA ASP A 185 29.80 -1.63 15.50
C ASP A 185 30.98 -0.64 15.39
N GLN A 186 30.77 0.53 14.75
CA GLN A 186 31.83 1.51 14.51
C GLN A 186 32.66 1.91 15.75
N LEU A 187 32.14 1.67 16.94
CA LEU A 187 32.71 2.17 18.17
C LEU A 187 33.63 1.16 18.88
N GLU A 188 33.29 -0.13 18.82
CA GLU A 188 34.11 -1.20 19.41
C GLU A 188 33.71 -2.55 18.80
N LYS A 189 34.69 -3.37 18.46
CA LYS A 189 34.43 -4.73 17.97
C LYS A 189 33.63 -5.55 18.98
N GLY A 190 32.45 -5.97 18.57
CA GLY A 190 31.56 -6.83 19.34
C GLY A 190 30.41 -6.14 20.06
N ASN A 191 30.35 -4.81 20.04
CA ASN A 191 29.26 -4.02 20.60
C ASN A 191 28.53 -3.27 19.47
N ILE A 192 27.50 -3.87 18.93
CA ILE A 192 26.63 -3.22 17.93
C ILE A 192 25.73 -2.23 18.65
N GLY A 193 25.85 -0.96 18.31
CA GLY A 193 25.13 0.12 18.96
C GLY A 193 24.66 1.20 17.98
N LEU A 194 23.93 2.16 18.51
CA LEU A 194 23.44 3.30 17.75
C LEU A 194 24.54 4.37 17.69
N THR A 195 24.93 4.76 16.47
CA THR A 195 25.92 5.82 16.23
C THR A 195 25.30 7.07 15.62
N THR A 196 26.04 8.18 15.62
CA THR A 196 25.64 9.38 14.87
C THR A 196 25.63 9.06 13.38
N GLY A 197 24.46 9.17 12.77
CA GLY A 197 24.24 8.82 11.36
C GLY A 197 23.42 7.55 11.16
N ASN A 198 23.29 6.72 12.18
CA ASN A 198 22.35 5.61 12.16
C ASN A 198 21.00 6.07 12.67
N GLU A 199 19.98 5.85 11.87
CA GLU A 199 18.67 6.43 12.11
C GLU A 199 17.73 5.39 12.72
N ILE A 200 17.07 5.79 13.80
CA ILE A 200 15.80 5.19 14.18
C ILE A 200 14.71 6.09 13.58
N SER A 201 13.93 5.56 12.68
CA SER A 201 12.94 6.36 11.95
C SER A 201 11.54 5.77 12.01
N ARG A 202 10.56 6.64 11.81
CA ARG A 202 9.14 6.30 11.68
C ARG A 202 8.52 7.08 10.53
N GLU A 203 7.75 6.39 9.71
CA GLU A 203 7.06 6.96 8.55
C GLU A 203 5.57 6.67 8.63
N PHE A 204 4.79 7.71 8.38
CA PHE A 204 3.32 7.70 8.32
C PHE A 204 2.91 8.22 6.96
N THR A 205 2.28 7.38 6.15
CA THR A 205 1.83 7.77 4.81
C THR A 205 0.35 7.47 4.64
N ARG A 206 -0.40 8.42 4.13
CA ARG A 206 -1.81 8.26 3.78
C ARG A 206 -2.09 8.86 2.41
N LEU A 207 -2.76 8.09 1.57
CA LEU A 207 -3.30 8.53 0.29
C LEU A 207 -4.78 8.22 0.26
N ASN A 208 -5.60 9.22 -0.11
CA ASN A 208 -7.00 9.04 -0.46
C ASN A 208 -7.24 9.61 -1.85
N GLU A 209 -7.93 8.87 -2.66
CA GLU A 209 -8.34 9.31 -4.00
C GLU A 209 -9.80 8.95 -4.24
N HIS A 210 -10.54 9.91 -4.75
CA HIS A 210 -11.92 9.75 -5.19
C HIS A 210 -12.01 10.15 -6.65
N THR A 211 -12.66 9.33 -7.46
CA THR A 211 -12.88 9.62 -8.88
C THR A 211 -14.35 9.42 -9.19
N GLY A 212 -14.97 10.45 -9.73
CA GLY A 212 -16.31 10.39 -10.31
C GLY A 212 -16.21 10.51 -11.82
N SER A 213 -16.92 9.68 -12.58
CA SER A 213 -16.92 9.73 -14.05
C SER A 213 -18.32 9.58 -14.60
N ALA A 214 -18.57 10.21 -15.75
CA ALA A 214 -19.79 10.06 -16.51
C ALA A 214 -19.50 10.08 -18.01
N GLY A 215 -20.21 9.27 -18.76
CA GLY A 215 -20.10 9.21 -20.19
C GLY A 215 -21.42 8.92 -20.86
N ILE A 216 -21.61 9.48 -22.06
CA ILE A 216 -22.78 9.24 -22.90
C ILE A 216 -22.33 9.09 -24.35
N ASN A 217 -22.88 8.11 -25.05
CA ASN A 217 -22.61 7.89 -26.46
C ASN A 217 -23.93 7.65 -27.16
N TYR A 218 -24.14 8.34 -28.25
CA TYR A 218 -25.29 8.17 -29.13
C TYR A 218 -24.83 7.73 -30.51
N ARG A 219 -25.50 6.71 -31.04
CA ARG A 219 -25.29 6.22 -32.40
C ARG A 219 -26.63 6.21 -33.13
N LYS A 220 -26.63 6.69 -34.39
CA LYS A 220 -27.76 6.62 -35.30
C LYS A 220 -27.30 6.06 -36.61
N ASP A 221 -27.91 4.99 -37.07
CA ASP A 221 -27.74 4.41 -38.39
C ASP A 221 -28.84 4.93 -39.30
N PHE A 222 -28.46 5.44 -40.47
CA PHE A 222 -29.39 5.92 -41.49
C PHE A 222 -29.38 4.95 -42.65
N ASP A 223 -30.55 4.58 -43.13
CA ASP A 223 -30.68 3.76 -44.31
C ASP A 223 -31.10 4.62 -45.47
N THR A 224 -30.22 4.75 -46.48
CA THR A 224 -30.48 5.50 -47.70
C THR A 224 -30.31 4.59 -48.89
N LYS A 225 -30.88 4.96 -50.07
CA LYS A 225 -30.84 4.11 -51.25
C LYS A 225 -29.43 3.84 -51.79
N PHE A 226 -28.44 4.65 -51.46
CA PHE A 226 -27.09 4.52 -52.03
C PHE A 226 -25.99 4.23 -51.02
N PHE A 227 -26.20 4.52 -49.75
CA PHE A 227 -25.20 4.31 -48.66
C PHE A 227 -25.90 4.30 -47.30
N THR A 228 -25.26 3.70 -46.32
CA THR A 228 -25.76 3.60 -44.94
C THR A 228 -24.90 4.46 -44.03
N PRO A 229 -25.12 5.79 -43.98
CA PRO A 229 -24.32 6.64 -43.10
C PRO A 229 -24.65 6.43 -41.66
N GLN A 230 -23.63 6.62 -40.79
CA GLN A 230 -23.73 6.47 -39.37
C GLN A 230 -23.30 7.74 -38.66
N LEU A 231 -24.12 8.23 -37.75
CA LEU A 231 -23.79 9.33 -36.86
C LEU A 231 -23.35 8.75 -35.52
N LEU A 232 -22.19 9.16 -35.05
CA LEU A 232 -21.67 8.86 -33.70
C LEU A 232 -21.39 10.18 -33.00
N ALA A 233 -21.94 10.35 -31.80
CA ALA A 233 -21.69 11.50 -30.95
C ALA A 233 -21.55 11.01 -29.50
N GLY A 234 -20.64 11.61 -28.74
CA GLY A 234 -20.44 11.22 -27.35
C GLY A 234 -19.75 12.32 -26.56
N ALA A 235 -19.88 12.21 -25.25
CA ALA A 235 -19.19 13.05 -24.28
C ALA A 235 -18.76 12.20 -23.09
N TYR A 236 -17.63 12.55 -22.49
CA TYR A 236 -17.10 11.94 -21.29
C TYR A 236 -16.55 13.02 -20.36
N THR A 237 -16.75 12.82 -19.07
CA THR A 237 -16.15 13.67 -18.05
C THR A 237 -15.67 12.83 -16.87
N GLU A 238 -14.57 13.23 -16.28
CA GLU A 238 -14.01 12.65 -15.06
C GLU A 238 -13.55 13.75 -14.12
N TYR A 239 -13.93 13.63 -12.86
CA TYR A 239 -13.45 14.48 -11.78
C TYR A 239 -12.75 13.62 -10.74
N ARG A 240 -11.51 14.00 -10.41
CA ARG A 240 -10.67 13.28 -9.46
C ARG A 240 -10.17 14.22 -8.38
N THR A 241 -10.28 13.78 -7.13
CA THR A 241 -9.63 14.41 -5.98
C THR A 241 -8.59 13.46 -5.40
N ARG A 242 -7.42 13.99 -5.03
CA ARG A 242 -6.36 13.22 -4.40
C ARG A 242 -5.77 14.00 -3.25
N ASP A 243 -5.71 13.36 -2.08
CA ASP A 243 -5.02 13.83 -0.89
C ASP A 243 -3.93 12.83 -0.55
N TYR A 244 -2.70 13.31 -0.49
CA TYR A 244 -1.53 12.53 -0.11
C TYR A 244 -0.80 13.26 1.01
N ASN A 245 -0.57 12.56 2.11
CA ASN A 245 0.20 13.06 3.24
C ASN A 245 1.21 12.02 3.66
N THR A 246 2.46 12.43 3.80
CA THR A 246 3.50 11.61 4.42
C THR A 246 4.27 12.44 5.43
N ARG A 247 4.51 11.85 6.62
CA ARG A 247 5.35 12.41 7.66
C ARG A 247 6.37 11.39 8.10
N SER A 248 7.61 11.82 8.17
CA SER A 248 8.71 11.01 8.65
C SER A 248 9.37 11.67 9.85
N PHE A 249 9.68 10.86 10.85
CA PHE A 249 10.35 11.29 12.06
C PHE A 249 11.63 10.48 12.25
N ILE A 250 12.67 11.17 12.72
CA ILE A 250 13.93 10.57 13.13
C ILE A 250 14.07 10.80 14.63
N TYR A 251 14.49 9.78 15.34
CA TYR A 251 14.92 9.91 16.73
C TYR A 251 16.37 10.39 16.74
N ALA A 252 16.58 11.58 17.25
CA ALA A 252 17.87 12.23 17.31
C ALA A 252 18.30 12.49 18.75
N TRP A 253 19.59 12.69 18.95
CA TRP A 253 20.20 13.13 20.21
C TRP A 253 21.42 14.00 19.89
N ASP A 254 21.84 14.81 20.84
CA ASP A 254 23.07 15.58 20.69
C ASP A 254 24.27 14.76 21.19
N PRO A 255 25.19 14.36 20.31
CA PRO A 255 26.35 13.57 20.70
C PRO A 255 27.37 14.35 21.55
N SER A 256 27.31 15.67 21.54
CA SER A 256 28.16 16.52 22.37
C SER A 256 27.63 16.70 23.80
N ASP A 257 26.39 16.28 24.03
CA ASP A 257 25.76 16.40 25.35
C ASP A 257 26.25 15.27 26.27
N ASN A 258 26.98 15.64 27.30
CA ASN A 258 27.48 14.71 28.31
C ASN A 258 26.39 14.13 29.23
N HIS A 259 25.14 14.50 29.02
CA HIS A 259 24.00 14.07 29.83
C HIS A 259 23.35 12.77 29.36
N LEU A 260 23.74 12.26 28.17
CA LEU A 260 23.30 10.94 27.76
C LEU A 260 23.90 9.86 28.68
N PRO A 261 23.11 8.90 29.15
CA PRO A 261 23.60 7.84 30.02
C PRO A 261 24.85 7.17 29.45
N VAL A 262 25.84 6.91 30.31
CA VAL A 262 27.02 6.11 29.92
C VAL A 262 26.53 4.78 29.35
N GLY A 263 26.97 4.44 28.14
CA GLY A 263 26.48 3.25 27.44
C GLY A 263 25.21 3.45 26.59
N PHE A 264 24.68 4.67 26.48
CA PHE A 264 23.56 4.99 25.61
C PHE A 264 23.81 4.58 24.16
N ARG A 265 25.07 4.59 23.72
CA ARG A 265 25.52 4.19 22.39
C ARG A 265 25.60 2.68 22.17
N TYR A 266 25.54 1.89 23.24
CA TYR A 266 25.73 0.44 23.24
C TYR A 266 24.45 -0.34 23.53
N LEU A 267 23.28 0.32 23.42
CA LEU A 267 22.00 -0.33 23.65
C LEU A 267 21.57 -1.12 22.41
N ASP A 268 21.61 -2.44 22.51
CA ASP A 268 21.29 -3.36 21.41
C ASP A 268 19.89 -3.27 20.86
N LEU A 269 18.94 -2.73 21.60
CA LEU A 269 17.54 -2.75 21.23
C LEU A 269 16.87 -1.37 21.32
N PRO A 270 16.17 -0.94 20.26
CA PRO A 270 15.40 0.31 20.31
C PRO A 270 14.41 0.39 21.48
N SER A 271 13.87 -0.75 21.92
CA SER A 271 12.98 -0.81 23.09
C SER A 271 13.63 -0.37 24.40
N THR A 272 14.94 -0.59 24.54
CA THR A 272 15.71 -0.13 25.71
C THR A 272 16.05 1.37 25.59
N LEU A 273 16.40 1.79 24.38
CA LEU A 273 16.73 3.17 24.06
C LEU A 273 15.53 4.10 24.19
N LEU A 274 14.36 3.63 23.74
CA LEU A 274 13.12 4.39 23.69
C LEU A 274 12.29 4.28 24.98
N GLN A 275 12.94 4.14 26.14
CA GLN A 275 12.28 4.22 27.45
C GLN A 275 12.03 5.65 27.84
N GLU A 276 10.98 5.86 28.64
CA GLU A 276 10.53 7.19 29.05
C GLU A 276 11.62 8.04 29.70
N GLY A 277 12.51 7.43 30.47
CA GLY A 277 13.62 8.12 31.14
C GLY A 277 14.69 8.69 30.20
N ASN A 278 14.72 8.24 28.94
CA ASN A 278 15.70 8.67 27.94
C ASN A 278 15.21 9.86 27.09
N TYR A 279 13.97 10.33 27.30
CA TYR A 279 13.42 11.47 26.58
C TYR A 279 13.60 12.78 27.34
N GLY A 280 13.97 13.83 26.63
CA GLY A 280 14.04 15.17 27.18
C GLY A 280 14.91 16.10 26.35
N ASP A 281 15.06 17.33 26.84
CA ASP A 281 15.86 18.35 26.16
C ASP A 281 17.35 18.00 26.09
N GLN A 282 17.80 17.10 26.96
CA GLN A 282 19.17 16.57 27.02
C GLN A 282 19.24 15.07 26.70
N GLY A 283 18.23 14.51 26.09
CA GLY A 283 18.15 13.11 25.73
C GLY A 283 17.67 12.93 24.31
N LEU A 284 16.89 11.86 24.07
CA LEU A 284 16.27 11.63 22.78
C LEU A 284 15.13 12.62 22.51
N TYR A 285 15.11 13.15 21.30
CA TYR A 285 14.04 13.98 20.78
C TYR A 285 13.63 13.54 19.38
N LEU A 286 12.41 13.92 18.97
CA LEU A 286 11.94 13.69 17.61
C LEU A 286 12.31 14.87 16.71
N LEU A 287 12.95 14.54 15.59
CA LEU A 287 13.19 15.46 14.50
C LEU A 287 12.23 15.14 13.36
N ASP A 288 11.52 16.12 12.83
CA ASP A 288 10.72 15.99 11.62
C ASP A 288 11.67 15.88 10.41
N ASP A 289 11.66 14.75 9.71
CA ASP A 289 12.46 14.59 8.51
C ASP A 289 11.79 15.28 7.33
N THR A 290 12.14 16.54 7.14
CA THR A 290 11.58 17.38 6.08
C THR A 290 11.92 16.89 4.67
N ARG A 291 12.91 16.02 4.51
CA ARG A 291 13.28 15.41 3.20
C ARG A 291 12.21 14.44 2.72
N LEU A 292 11.56 13.75 3.66
CA LEU A 292 10.54 12.74 3.39
C LEU A 292 9.12 13.20 3.74
N THR A 293 8.98 14.32 4.45
CA THR A 293 7.67 14.90 4.76
C THR A 293 7.13 15.63 3.54
N ASN A 294 5.94 15.23 3.09
CA ASN A 294 5.28 15.83 1.93
C ASN A 294 3.77 15.83 2.11
N ASP A 295 3.12 16.87 1.62
CA ASP A 295 1.67 17.02 1.63
C ASP A 295 1.22 17.52 0.25
N TYR A 296 0.29 16.80 -0.35
CA TYR A 296 -0.26 17.12 -1.66
C TYR A 296 -1.77 16.93 -1.66
N SER A 297 -2.49 17.97 -2.05
CA SER A 297 -3.92 17.89 -2.35
C SER A 297 -4.15 18.47 -3.75
N GLY A 298 -4.88 17.76 -4.58
CA GLY A 298 -5.13 18.15 -5.95
C GLY A 298 -6.47 17.67 -6.48
N ASN A 299 -7.02 18.47 -7.38
CA ASN A 299 -8.23 18.18 -8.11
C ASN A 299 -7.95 18.19 -9.61
N HIS A 300 -8.46 17.22 -10.33
CA HIS A 300 -8.33 17.11 -11.78
C HIS A 300 -9.69 16.94 -12.42
N LEU A 301 -9.96 17.71 -13.47
CA LEU A 301 -11.14 17.59 -14.31
C LEU A 301 -10.70 17.27 -15.74
N ILE A 302 -11.31 16.24 -16.31
CA ILE A 302 -11.18 15.85 -17.71
C ILE A 302 -12.59 15.93 -18.31
N ALA A 303 -12.73 16.61 -19.43
CA ALA A 303 -14.01 16.77 -20.13
C ALA A 303 -13.84 16.63 -21.65
#